data_d3ffa4808c6d098db7d88b87d3070ae9
#
_entry.id   d3ffa4808c6d098db7d88b87d3070ae9
#
_cell.length_a   1.000
_cell.length_b   1.000
_cell.length_c   1.000
_cell.angle_alpha   90.00
_cell.angle_beta   90.00
_cell.angle_gamma   90.00
#
_symmetry.space_group_name_H-M   'P 1'
#
loop_
_entity.id
_entity.type
_entity.pdbx_description
1 polymer ?
#
loop_
_entity_poly.entity_id
_entity_poly.type
_entity_poly.pdbx_seq_one_letter_code
_entity_poly.pdbx_strand_id
1 'polypeptide(L)'
;MPPKKKRYSAFDDLNANGVVKSKIQPPAVEQPQGTGSALVERIERLTPSQMLPDRFQPRRLLPAEIRADFYSGRINCYQAALEWLALARTDSGMEQEVQRLLAMGSSFDEHGQIKSITGKWELAPSGEYVFIIETGERRFWAACLQYASSGAADEPLLRVEVVDRPTRQRQVLENRHAEPPSAVEQACEVAALILAEMGIKPEPDLADDYDFFRIARTQRMPAGLWEKITPIMQLTRPRMVQLLNILQLPTTQLDLADRYRLSERVLREILAAPRDQWERMIRLSIQNQLTSDEVAEIAVPAAGIEPQRRPVTPILPEPGRQAARSMRRFVQTLSGLDRMDQDQALDDIANTLVVKGNGAEALSLLEELTRLIRARLDRNP
;
A
#
# COMPACT_ATOMS: atom_id res chain seq x y z
N MET A 1 59.05 -16.20 5.97
CA MET A 1 57.98 -15.91 5.02
C MET A 1 56.78 -16.82 5.36
N PRO A 2 55.65 -16.30 5.73
CA PRO A 2 54.45 -17.13 5.96
C PRO A 2 53.75 -17.43 4.63
N PRO A 3 53.04 -18.58 4.49
CA PRO A 3 52.42 -18.99 3.24
C PRO A 3 51.15 -18.18 2.94
N LYS A 4 50.99 -17.82 1.65
CA LYS A 4 49.83 -17.10 1.12
C LYS A 4 48.58 -17.97 1.18
N LYS A 5 47.54 -17.52 1.86
CA LYS A 5 46.19 -18.14 1.82
C LYS A 5 45.59 -18.01 0.42
N LYS A 6 45.25 -19.13 -0.19
CA LYS A 6 44.43 -19.18 -1.44
C LYS A 6 43.01 -18.69 -1.11
N ARG A 7 42.56 -17.66 -1.81
CA ARG A 7 41.14 -17.26 -1.81
C ARG A 7 40.39 -18.23 -2.72
N TYR A 8 39.47 -18.99 -2.16
CA TYR A 8 38.49 -19.75 -2.94
C TYR A 8 37.39 -18.77 -3.37
N SER A 9 37.15 -18.69 -4.67
CA SER A 9 35.97 -18.02 -5.24
C SER A 9 34.82 -19.02 -5.25
N ALA A 10 33.72 -18.71 -4.59
CA ALA A 10 32.54 -19.59 -4.51
C ALA A 10 31.68 -19.59 -5.79
N PHE A 11 32.22 -19.07 -6.90
CA PHE A 11 31.44 -18.88 -8.14
C PHE A 11 31.86 -19.75 -9.32
N ASP A 12 32.90 -20.60 -9.17
CA ASP A 12 33.43 -21.36 -10.33
C ASP A 12 32.68 -22.67 -10.65
N ASP A 13 31.74 -23.13 -9.81
CA ASP A 13 31.05 -24.42 -9.99
C ASP A 13 29.63 -24.34 -10.60
N LEU A 14 29.19 -23.18 -11.08
CA LEU A 14 27.78 -22.99 -11.53
C LEU A 14 27.54 -23.22 -13.04
N ASN A 15 28.55 -23.57 -13.83
CA ASN A 15 28.43 -23.65 -15.29
C ASN A 15 28.35 -25.05 -15.90
N ALA A 16 28.10 -26.10 -15.14
CA ALA A 16 27.97 -27.45 -15.69
C ALA A 16 26.75 -28.14 -15.11
N ASN A 17 25.56 -27.90 -15.69
CA ASN A 17 24.58 -29.01 -15.82
C ASN A 17 23.41 -28.61 -16.72
N GLY A 18 23.23 -29.41 -17.76
CA GLY A 18 22.27 -29.22 -18.82
C GLY A 18 20.82 -29.31 -18.38
N VAL A 19 19.97 -28.69 -19.18
CA VAL A 19 18.50 -28.69 -19.09
C VAL A 19 17.98 -30.13 -19.11
N VAL A 20 17.49 -30.59 -17.96
CA VAL A 20 16.69 -31.82 -17.86
C VAL A 20 15.22 -31.40 -17.72
N LYS A 21 14.46 -31.65 -18.78
CA LYS A 21 12.98 -31.64 -18.70
C LYS A 21 12.55 -32.83 -17.85
N SER A 22 12.34 -32.65 -16.55
CA SER A 22 11.74 -33.67 -15.69
C SER A 22 10.27 -33.38 -15.43
N LYS A 23 9.41 -34.36 -15.73
CA LYS A 23 8.05 -34.43 -15.20
C LYS A 23 8.14 -34.33 -13.67
N ILE A 24 7.55 -33.30 -13.09
CA ILE A 24 7.57 -33.05 -11.65
C ILE A 24 6.74 -34.13 -10.97
N GLN A 25 7.41 -35.15 -10.40
CA GLN A 25 6.85 -35.97 -9.33
C GLN A 25 7.27 -35.33 -8.00
N PRO A 26 6.36 -35.11 -7.05
CA PRO A 26 6.74 -34.65 -5.73
C PRO A 26 7.67 -35.68 -5.09
N PRO A 27 8.78 -35.27 -4.43
CA PRO A 27 9.63 -36.21 -3.72
C PRO A 27 8.82 -36.83 -2.57
N ALA A 28 8.98 -38.13 -2.39
CA ALA A 28 8.38 -38.88 -1.29
C ALA A 28 8.70 -38.21 0.04
N VAL A 29 7.66 -37.97 0.84
CA VAL A 29 7.78 -37.42 2.20
C VAL A 29 8.37 -38.51 3.09
N GLU A 30 9.70 -38.55 3.21
CA GLU A 30 10.35 -39.23 4.32
C GLU A 30 10.23 -38.36 5.56
N GLN A 31 9.56 -38.87 6.58
CA GLN A 31 9.47 -38.20 7.90
C GLN A 31 10.88 -38.20 8.52
N PRO A 32 11.50 -37.05 8.80
CA PRO A 32 12.77 -37.05 9.50
C PRO A 32 12.53 -37.24 11.01
N GLN A 33 12.94 -38.40 11.55
CA GLN A 33 13.29 -38.55 12.95
C GLN A 33 14.67 -37.98 13.17
N GLY A 34 14.80 -36.83 13.87
CA GLY A 34 16.11 -36.31 14.20
C GLY A 34 16.09 -34.91 14.81
N THR A 35 16.51 -34.82 16.03
CA THR A 35 16.77 -33.61 16.81
C THR A 35 17.78 -32.70 16.09
N GLY A 36 17.41 -31.42 15.86
CA GLY A 36 18.31 -30.38 15.39
C GLY A 36 18.39 -30.20 13.88
N SER A 37 17.24 -30.04 13.21
CA SER A 37 17.19 -29.72 11.78
C SER A 37 17.58 -28.25 11.59
N ALA A 38 18.77 -28.01 11.03
CA ALA A 38 19.03 -26.78 10.30
C ALA A 38 17.92 -26.65 9.22
N LEU A 39 17.20 -25.55 9.23
CA LEU A 39 16.21 -25.23 8.20
C LEU A 39 16.93 -25.25 6.84
N VAL A 40 16.73 -26.31 6.06
CA VAL A 40 17.24 -26.39 4.69
C VAL A 40 16.39 -25.44 3.87
N GLU A 41 16.93 -24.28 3.54
CA GLU A 41 16.30 -23.35 2.60
C GLU A 41 16.19 -24.05 1.24
N ARG A 42 14.98 -24.37 0.83
CA ARG A 42 14.72 -24.96 -0.47
C ARG A 42 14.40 -23.87 -1.47
N ILE A 43 15.36 -23.58 -2.32
CA ILE A 43 15.23 -22.57 -3.39
C ILE A 43 14.89 -23.28 -4.69
N GLU A 44 13.83 -22.81 -5.36
CA GLU A 44 13.38 -23.30 -6.66
C GLU A 44 13.26 -22.15 -7.65
N ARG A 45 13.07 -22.48 -8.92
CA ARG A 45 12.73 -21.52 -9.98
C ARG A 45 11.40 -21.92 -10.60
N LEU A 46 10.44 -21.02 -10.55
CA LEU A 46 9.08 -21.24 -11.02
C LEU A 46 8.67 -20.17 -12.01
N THR A 47 7.80 -20.54 -12.95
CA THR A 47 7.12 -19.56 -13.79
C THR A 47 5.93 -18.96 -13.02
N PRO A 48 5.51 -17.71 -13.30
CA PRO A 48 4.31 -17.12 -12.70
C PRO A 48 3.06 -17.98 -12.88
N SER A 49 2.95 -18.75 -13.97
CA SER A 49 1.82 -19.66 -14.21
C SER A 49 1.69 -20.78 -13.16
N GLN A 50 2.77 -21.11 -12.43
CA GLN A 50 2.79 -22.11 -11.36
C GLN A 50 2.50 -21.51 -9.97
N MET A 51 2.30 -20.19 -9.89
CA MET A 51 2.24 -19.44 -8.66
C MET A 51 0.88 -18.74 -8.51
N LEU A 52 0.44 -18.57 -7.25
CA LEU A 52 -0.78 -17.83 -6.93
C LEU A 52 -0.53 -16.96 -5.68
N PRO A 53 -0.77 -15.66 -5.74
CA PRO A 53 -0.77 -14.81 -4.54
C PRO A 53 -1.84 -15.29 -3.54
N ASP A 54 -1.53 -15.17 -2.24
CA ASP A 54 -2.53 -15.43 -1.20
C ASP A 54 -3.66 -14.37 -1.29
N ARG A 55 -4.87 -14.81 -1.60
CA ARG A 55 -6.05 -13.96 -1.75
C ARG A 55 -6.33 -13.08 -0.53
N PHE A 56 -6.04 -13.60 0.67
CA PHE A 56 -6.33 -12.94 1.94
C PHE A 56 -5.10 -12.31 2.59
N GLN A 57 -4.12 -11.90 1.79
CA GLN A 57 -3.02 -11.12 2.32
C GLN A 57 -3.45 -9.67 2.59
N PRO A 58 -2.86 -9.02 3.62
CA PRO A 58 -3.22 -7.65 3.99
C PRO A 58 -3.00 -6.62 2.88
N ARG A 59 -1.88 -6.75 2.15
CA ARG A 59 -1.56 -5.92 1.00
C ARG A 59 -2.07 -6.60 -0.26
N ARG A 60 -2.99 -5.95 -0.96
CA ARG A 60 -3.62 -6.46 -2.17
C ARG A 60 -3.27 -5.54 -3.34
N LEU A 61 -2.39 -6.02 -4.20
CA LEU A 61 -1.90 -5.23 -5.34
C LEU A 61 -2.85 -5.29 -6.52
N LEU A 62 -3.41 -6.47 -6.80
CA LEU A 62 -4.30 -6.64 -7.95
C LEU A 62 -5.56 -5.78 -7.79
N PRO A 63 -5.93 -4.96 -8.80
CA PRO A 63 -7.15 -4.16 -8.79
C PRO A 63 -8.41 -4.98 -8.52
N ALA A 64 -9.36 -4.40 -7.78
CA ALA A 64 -10.61 -5.07 -7.40
C ALA A 64 -11.40 -5.54 -8.63
N GLU A 65 -11.34 -4.78 -9.72
CA GLU A 65 -12.02 -5.03 -10.98
C GLU A 65 -11.59 -6.35 -11.65
N ILE A 66 -10.35 -6.78 -11.42
CA ILE A 66 -9.75 -8.00 -12.02
C ILE A 66 -9.74 -9.16 -11.02
N ARG A 67 -9.74 -8.84 -9.74
CA ARG A 67 -9.46 -9.78 -8.64
C ARG A 67 -10.37 -11.00 -8.64
N ALA A 68 -11.67 -10.79 -8.83
CA ALA A 68 -12.67 -11.87 -8.83
C ALA A 68 -12.43 -12.88 -9.96
N ASP A 69 -12.08 -12.40 -11.16
CA ASP A 69 -11.84 -13.25 -12.33
C ASP A 69 -10.53 -14.03 -12.19
N PHE A 70 -9.51 -13.38 -11.65
CA PHE A 70 -8.22 -14.01 -11.39
C PHE A 70 -8.32 -15.13 -10.34
N TYR A 71 -8.87 -14.86 -9.16
CA TYR A 71 -8.94 -15.87 -8.09
C TYR A 71 -9.98 -16.96 -8.36
N SER A 72 -10.95 -16.74 -9.23
CA SER A 72 -11.84 -17.81 -9.72
C SER A 72 -11.23 -18.68 -10.82
N GLY A 73 -10.03 -18.33 -11.32
CA GLY A 73 -9.36 -19.04 -12.40
C GLY A 73 -9.96 -18.78 -13.78
N ARG A 74 -10.85 -17.79 -13.94
CA ARG A 74 -11.37 -17.40 -15.27
C ARG A 74 -10.32 -16.77 -16.16
N ILE A 75 -9.37 -16.07 -15.56
CA ILE A 75 -8.20 -15.51 -16.23
C ILE A 75 -6.94 -15.94 -15.52
N ASN A 76 -5.85 -16.12 -16.27
CA ASN A 76 -4.54 -16.40 -15.71
C ASN A 76 -3.78 -15.12 -15.33
N CYS A 77 -2.60 -15.25 -14.73
CA CYS A 77 -1.80 -14.12 -14.26
C CYS A 77 -1.39 -13.14 -15.37
N TYR A 78 -1.16 -13.63 -16.59
CA TYR A 78 -0.80 -12.78 -17.73
C TYR A 78 -1.98 -12.04 -18.31
N GLN A 79 -3.15 -12.69 -18.38
CA GLN A 79 -4.40 -12.04 -18.76
C GLN A 79 -4.77 -10.95 -17.74
N ALA A 80 -4.65 -11.25 -16.45
CA ALA A 80 -4.84 -10.25 -15.40
C ALA A 80 -3.86 -9.07 -15.52
N ALA A 81 -2.60 -9.33 -15.88
CA ALA A 81 -1.62 -8.27 -16.13
C ALA A 81 -1.99 -7.40 -17.34
N LEU A 82 -2.49 -7.99 -18.45
CA LEU A 82 -2.97 -7.23 -19.61
C LEU A 82 -4.18 -6.36 -19.28
N GLU A 83 -5.13 -6.88 -18.53
CA GLU A 83 -6.29 -6.09 -18.06
C GLU A 83 -5.86 -4.96 -17.13
N TRP A 84 -4.90 -5.21 -16.24
CA TRP A 84 -4.35 -4.17 -15.38
C TRP A 84 -3.67 -3.05 -16.18
N LEU A 85 -2.86 -3.41 -17.19
CA LEU A 85 -2.26 -2.43 -18.10
C LEU A 85 -3.33 -1.60 -18.85
N ALA A 86 -4.46 -2.21 -19.21
CA ALA A 86 -5.57 -1.51 -19.86
C ALA A 86 -6.26 -0.52 -18.89
N LEU A 87 -6.55 -0.93 -17.65
CA LEU A 87 -7.14 -0.08 -16.62
C LEU A 87 -6.23 1.10 -16.23
N ALA A 88 -4.92 0.86 -16.15
CA ALA A 88 -3.93 1.89 -15.84
C ALA A 88 -3.94 3.08 -16.80
N ARG A 89 -4.41 2.89 -18.04
CA ARG A 89 -4.53 3.99 -19.03
C ARG A 89 -5.61 5.02 -18.67
N THR A 90 -6.54 4.66 -17.82
CA THR A 90 -7.71 5.50 -17.47
C THR A 90 -7.72 5.93 -16.00
N ASP A 91 -6.85 5.37 -15.16
CA ASP A 91 -6.78 5.63 -13.72
C ASP A 91 -5.33 5.94 -13.32
N SER A 92 -5.09 7.19 -12.89
CA SER A 92 -3.75 7.68 -12.53
C SER A 92 -3.14 6.98 -11.31
N GLY A 93 -3.96 6.48 -10.38
CA GLY A 93 -3.49 5.71 -9.22
C GLY A 93 -2.97 4.34 -9.65
N MET A 94 -3.70 3.67 -10.55
CA MET A 94 -3.26 2.40 -11.15
C MET A 94 -2.04 2.57 -12.04
N GLU A 95 -1.99 3.66 -12.83
CA GLU A 95 -0.85 3.97 -13.68
C GLU A 95 0.45 4.07 -12.86
N GLN A 96 0.42 4.82 -11.77
CA GLN A 96 1.60 4.97 -10.90
C GLN A 96 2.07 3.63 -10.31
N GLU A 97 1.15 2.75 -9.91
CA GLU A 97 1.53 1.44 -9.37
C GLU A 97 2.08 0.53 -10.46
N VAL A 98 1.46 0.49 -11.64
CA VAL A 98 1.96 -0.25 -12.80
C VAL A 98 3.36 0.22 -13.19
N GLN A 99 3.63 1.52 -13.25
CA GLN A 99 4.96 2.05 -13.55
C GLN A 99 6.01 1.61 -12.54
N ARG A 100 5.69 1.61 -11.24
CA ARG A 100 6.60 1.09 -10.19
C ARG A 100 6.89 -0.39 -10.35
N LEU A 101 5.87 -1.19 -10.70
CA LEU A 101 6.02 -2.63 -10.90
C LEU A 101 6.82 -2.93 -12.18
N LEU A 102 6.59 -2.21 -13.27
CA LEU A 102 7.37 -2.33 -14.51
C LEU A 102 8.84 -1.95 -14.30
N ALA A 103 9.12 -0.87 -13.55
CA ALA A 103 10.48 -0.50 -13.18
C ALA A 103 11.18 -1.60 -12.36
N MET A 104 10.43 -2.26 -11.46
CA MET A 104 10.94 -3.44 -10.73
C MET A 104 11.18 -4.62 -11.66
N GLY A 105 10.27 -4.91 -12.60
CA GLY A 105 10.41 -5.98 -13.59
C GLY A 105 11.64 -5.78 -14.48
N SER A 106 11.85 -4.58 -15.00
CA SER A 106 13.04 -4.24 -15.80
C SER A 106 14.34 -4.45 -15.03
N SER A 107 14.36 -4.20 -13.71
CA SER A 107 15.55 -4.44 -12.90
C SER A 107 15.90 -5.94 -12.78
N PHE A 108 14.94 -6.85 -13.00
CA PHE A 108 15.23 -8.29 -13.00
C PHE A 108 16.04 -8.71 -14.23
N ASP A 109 15.84 -8.05 -15.37
CA ASP A 109 16.58 -8.30 -16.60
C ASP A 109 18.03 -7.83 -16.48
N GLU A 110 18.25 -6.71 -15.78
CA GLU A 110 19.59 -6.10 -15.63
C GLU A 110 20.41 -6.72 -14.50
N HIS A 111 19.78 -6.99 -13.35
CA HIS A 111 20.49 -7.38 -12.12
C HIS A 111 20.07 -8.74 -11.57
N GLY A 112 19.10 -9.39 -12.18
CA GLY A 112 18.48 -10.60 -11.65
C GLY A 112 17.58 -10.31 -10.43
N GLN A 113 16.86 -11.31 -10.02
CA GLN A 113 16.00 -11.22 -8.83
C GLN A 113 16.85 -11.34 -7.55
N ILE A 114 17.04 -10.23 -6.82
CA ILE A 114 17.88 -10.17 -5.62
C ILE A 114 17.24 -10.93 -4.44
N LYS A 115 15.96 -10.69 -4.15
CA LYS A 115 15.21 -11.36 -3.08
C LYS A 115 14.29 -12.44 -3.64
N SER A 116 14.26 -13.62 -3.03
CA SER A 116 13.32 -14.68 -3.37
C SER A 116 11.89 -14.28 -3.05
N ILE A 117 10.93 -14.86 -3.77
CA ILE A 117 9.52 -14.90 -3.37
C ILE A 117 9.39 -16.05 -2.39
N THR A 118 8.73 -15.87 -1.24
CA THR A 118 8.54 -16.97 -0.28
C THR A 118 7.12 -17.49 -0.34
N GLY A 119 6.95 -18.78 -0.11
CA GLY A 119 5.65 -19.40 -0.13
C GLY A 119 5.70 -20.90 0.12
N LYS A 120 4.59 -21.56 -0.12
CA LYS A 120 4.46 -23.02 0.06
C LYS A 120 3.69 -23.65 -1.09
N TRP A 121 3.94 -24.93 -1.30
CA TRP A 121 3.15 -25.73 -2.21
C TRP A 121 1.81 -26.15 -1.54
N GLU A 122 0.71 -25.94 -2.25
CA GLU A 122 -0.62 -26.42 -1.86
C GLU A 122 -1.26 -27.22 -3.00
N LEU A 123 -2.06 -28.20 -2.66
CA LEU A 123 -2.86 -28.98 -3.61
C LEU A 123 -4.11 -28.16 -3.95
N ALA A 124 -4.23 -27.72 -5.19
CA ALA A 124 -5.44 -27.04 -5.66
C ALA A 124 -6.62 -28.02 -5.81
N PRO A 125 -7.86 -27.54 -5.84
CA PRO A 125 -9.05 -28.38 -6.09
C PRO A 125 -9.00 -29.11 -7.43
N SER A 126 -8.23 -28.63 -8.40
CA SER A 126 -7.96 -29.29 -9.68
C SER A 126 -7.11 -30.57 -9.55
N GLY A 127 -6.48 -30.82 -8.42
CA GLY A 127 -5.52 -31.89 -8.20
C GLY A 127 -4.08 -31.55 -8.61
N GLU A 128 -3.82 -30.34 -9.04
CA GLU A 128 -2.49 -29.84 -9.35
C GLU A 128 -1.87 -29.11 -8.15
N TYR A 129 -0.54 -29.13 -8.04
CA TYR A 129 0.16 -28.36 -7.04
C TYR A 129 0.38 -26.93 -7.55
N VAL A 130 0.03 -25.96 -6.72
CA VAL A 130 0.26 -24.53 -6.97
C VAL A 130 1.10 -23.94 -5.83
N PHE A 131 2.03 -23.05 -6.17
CA PHE A 131 2.86 -22.37 -5.19
C PHE A 131 2.12 -21.12 -4.67
N ILE A 132 1.65 -21.17 -3.42
CA ILE A 132 0.97 -20.04 -2.77
C ILE A 132 2.00 -19.08 -2.21
N ILE A 133 2.00 -17.85 -2.71
CA ILE A 133 2.92 -16.80 -2.31
C ILE A 133 2.58 -16.27 -0.91
N GLU A 134 3.54 -16.34 0.01
CA GLU A 134 3.48 -15.72 1.32
C GLU A 134 3.97 -14.27 1.27
N THR A 135 5.17 -14.06 0.71
CA THR A 135 5.76 -12.72 0.52
C THR A 135 6.34 -12.56 -0.88
N GLY A 136 6.41 -11.31 -1.36
CA GLY A 136 7.00 -11.01 -2.66
C GLY A 136 5.98 -10.89 -3.80
N GLU A 137 4.70 -10.69 -3.53
CA GLU A 137 3.66 -10.49 -4.55
C GLU A 137 4.03 -9.39 -5.56
N ARG A 138 4.67 -8.30 -5.10
CA ARG A 138 5.13 -7.25 -6.02
C ARG A 138 6.10 -7.77 -7.08
N ARG A 139 6.98 -8.71 -6.71
CA ARG A 139 7.93 -9.34 -7.66
C ARG A 139 7.20 -10.23 -8.66
N PHE A 140 6.19 -10.95 -8.18
CA PHE A 140 5.33 -11.75 -9.03
C PHE A 140 4.60 -10.88 -10.06
N TRP A 141 3.90 -9.83 -9.64
CA TRP A 141 3.18 -8.95 -10.57
C TRP A 141 4.12 -8.14 -11.45
N ALA A 142 5.29 -7.74 -10.96
CA ALA A 142 6.31 -7.08 -11.77
C ALA A 142 6.74 -7.97 -12.96
N ALA A 143 6.98 -9.25 -12.72
CA ALA A 143 7.32 -10.20 -13.77
C ALA A 143 6.15 -10.46 -14.74
N CYS A 144 4.91 -10.59 -14.24
CA CYS A 144 3.72 -10.75 -15.08
C CYS A 144 3.50 -9.54 -16.00
N LEU A 145 3.58 -8.32 -15.45
CA LEU A 145 3.41 -7.08 -16.20
C LEU A 145 4.52 -6.88 -17.23
N GLN A 146 5.78 -7.15 -16.86
CA GLN A 146 6.92 -7.07 -17.77
C GLN A 146 6.76 -8.06 -18.93
N TYR A 147 6.41 -9.29 -18.64
CA TYR A 147 6.15 -10.31 -19.67
C TYR A 147 5.00 -9.92 -20.60
N ALA A 148 3.87 -9.48 -20.02
CA ALA A 148 2.69 -9.06 -20.78
C ALA A 148 2.96 -7.82 -21.66
N SER A 149 3.85 -6.91 -21.25
CA SER A 149 4.20 -5.71 -22.00
C SER A 149 5.27 -5.93 -23.07
N SER A 150 6.19 -6.87 -22.84
CA SER A 150 7.33 -7.11 -23.74
C SER A 150 7.00 -8.01 -24.94
N GLY A 151 5.93 -8.82 -24.83
CA GLY A 151 5.63 -9.85 -25.83
C GLY A 151 6.68 -10.94 -25.95
N ALA A 152 7.45 -11.18 -24.87
CA ALA A 152 8.48 -12.23 -24.83
C ALA A 152 7.88 -13.62 -25.12
N ALA A 153 8.65 -14.50 -25.78
CA ALA A 153 8.19 -15.85 -26.13
C ALA A 153 8.22 -16.80 -24.93
N ASP A 154 9.20 -16.65 -24.06
CA ASP A 154 9.42 -17.53 -22.91
C ASP A 154 8.93 -16.89 -21.63
N GLU A 155 8.24 -17.65 -20.77
CA GLU A 155 7.83 -17.21 -19.45
C GLU A 155 9.04 -16.92 -18.55
N PRO A 156 8.99 -15.85 -17.74
CA PRO A 156 10.08 -15.55 -16.81
C PRO A 156 10.18 -16.60 -15.71
N LEU A 157 11.42 -16.93 -15.30
CA LEU A 157 11.68 -17.83 -14.19
C LEU A 157 11.99 -17.01 -12.93
N LEU A 158 11.13 -17.12 -11.94
CA LEU A 158 11.26 -16.44 -10.65
C LEU A 158 11.92 -17.36 -9.62
N ARG A 159 12.86 -16.80 -8.86
CA ARG A 159 13.47 -17.46 -7.72
C ARG A 159 12.50 -17.46 -6.55
N VAL A 160 12.14 -18.64 -6.06
CA VAL A 160 11.25 -18.84 -4.92
C VAL A 160 11.97 -19.60 -3.80
N GLU A 161 11.58 -19.35 -2.58
CA GLU A 161 12.00 -20.05 -1.37
C GLU A 161 10.78 -20.75 -0.77
N VAL A 162 10.85 -22.07 -0.65
CA VAL A 162 9.77 -22.88 -0.07
C VAL A 162 9.84 -22.80 1.44
N VAL A 163 8.74 -22.40 2.07
CA VAL A 163 8.59 -22.25 3.52
C VAL A 163 7.60 -23.27 4.05
N ASP A 164 8.03 -24.12 4.97
CA ASP A 164 7.17 -25.18 5.52
C ASP A 164 5.99 -24.62 6.31
N ARG A 165 6.17 -23.50 7.00
CA ARG A 165 5.16 -22.89 7.87
C ARG A 165 5.10 -21.38 7.65
N PRO A 166 4.38 -20.92 6.63
CA PRO A 166 4.13 -19.50 6.43
C PRO A 166 3.35 -18.92 7.60
N THR A 167 3.67 -17.68 8.00
CA THR A 167 2.99 -17.00 9.10
C THR A 167 2.57 -15.59 8.73
N ARG A 168 1.41 -15.15 9.20
CA ARG A 168 0.97 -13.76 9.01
C ARG A 168 1.94 -12.74 9.61
N GLN A 169 2.60 -13.10 10.69
CA GLN A 169 3.64 -12.25 11.31
C GLN A 169 4.79 -11.98 10.36
N ARG A 170 5.33 -13.03 9.70
CA ARG A 170 6.42 -12.91 8.74
C ARG A 170 6.00 -12.04 7.54
N GLN A 171 4.80 -12.26 7.01
CA GLN A 171 4.22 -11.50 5.91
C GLN A 171 4.10 -10.00 6.25
N VAL A 172 3.56 -9.67 7.43
CA VAL A 172 3.43 -8.27 7.88
C VAL A 172 4.79 -7.61 8.08
N LEU A 173 5.74 -8.30 8.69
CA LEU A 173 7.10 -7.77 8.89
C LEU A 173 7.80 -7.48 7.56
N GLU A 174 7.73 -8.40 6.58
CA GLU A 174 8.35 -8.19 5.27
C GLU A 174 7.72 -7.01 4.54
N ASN A 175 6.39 -6.92 4.53
CA ASN A 175 5.67 -5.82 3.89
C ASN A 175 6.08 -4.46 4.44
N ARG A 176 6.25 -4.34 5.76
CA ARG A 176 6.64 -3.09 6.43
C ARG A 176 8.07 -2.65 6.15
N HIS A 177 8.97 -3.61 5.90
CA HIS A 177 10.35 -3.31 5.52
C HIS A 177 10.51 -2.89 4.05
N ALA A 178 9.57 -3.28 3.17
CA ALA A 178 9.66 -2.99 1.76
C ALA A 178 9.15 -1.58 1.41
N GLU A 179 7.94 -1.24 1.82
CA GLU A 179 7.30 0.06 1.57
C GLU A 179 6.27 0.34 2.68
N PRO A 180 6.14 1.58 3.14
CA PRO A 180 5.13 1.91 4.14
C PRO A 180 3.73 1.53 3.67
N PRO A 181 2.98 0.72 4.43
CA PRO A 181 1.63 0.31 4.07
C PRO A 181 0.65 1.50 4.12
N SER A 182 -0.40 1.46 3.30
CA SER A 182 -1.53 2.40 3.37
C SER A 182 -2.29 2.24 4.69
N ALA A 183 -3.21 3.16 5.00
CA ALA A 183 -4.04 3.04 6.19
C ALA A 183 -4.99 1.82 6.11
N VAL A 184 -5.47 1.47 4.93
CA VAL A 184 -6.32 0.29 4.69
C VAL A 184 -5.49 -1.00 4.81
N GLU A 185 -4.30 -1.03 4.19
CA GLU A 185 -3.37 -2.16 4.36
C GLU A 185 -3.02 -2.38 5.83
N GLN A 186 -2.71 -1.31 6.59
CA GLN A 186 -2.45 -1.42 8.03
C GLN A 186 -3.64 -1.97 8.81
N ALA A 187 -4.87 -1.56 8.45
CA ALA A 187 -6.08 -2.10 9.07
C ALA A 187 -6.22 -3.60 8.80
N CYS A 188 -5.95 -4.04 7.57
CA CYS A 188 -5.93 -5.45 7.19
C CYS A 188 -4.81 -6.23 7.88
N GLU A 189 -3.59 -5.63 8.05
CA GLU A 189 -2.49 -6.24 8.79
C GLU A 189 -2.88 -6.53 10.25
N VAL A 190 -3.45 -5.53 10.94
CA VAL A 190 -3.94 -5.71 12.31
C VAL A 190 -5.01 -6.81 12.38
N ALA A 191 -5.98 -6.78 11.47
CA ALA A 191 -7.04 -7.79 11.42
C ALA A 191 -6.48 -9.19 11.15
N ALA A 192 -5.57 -9.35 10.19
CA ALA A 192 -4.95 -10.62 9.84
C ALA A 192 -4.17 -11.23 11.01
N LEU A 193 -3.42 -10.41 11.76
CA LEU A 193 -2.69 -10.86 12.94
C LEU A 193 -3.64 -11.31 14.05
N ILE A 194 -4.72 -10.57 14.31
CA ILE A 194 -5.76 -10.95 15.28
C ILE A 194 -6.37 -12.31 14.90
N LEU A 195 -6.80 -12.45 13.65
CA LEU A 195 -7.44 -13.66 13.16
C LEU A 195 -6.50 -14.86 13.20
N ALA A 196 -5.24 -14.67 12.83
CA ALA A 196 -4.21 -15.72 12.89
C ALA A 196 -3.96 -16.20 14.34
N GLU A 197 -3.83 -15.27 15.30
CA GLU A 197 -3.65 -15.61 16.72
C GLU A 197 -4.88 -16.31 17.32
N MET A 198 -6.07 -16.05 16.77
CA MET A 198 -7.31 -16.73 17.15
C MET A 198 -7.55 -18.04 16.40
N GLY A 199 -6.67 -18.40 15.45
CA GLY A 199 -6.82 -19.60 14.62
C GLY A 199 -7.98 -19.53 13.61
N ILE A 200 -8.50 -18.33 13.31
CA ILE A 200 -9.59 -18.12 12.37
C ILE A 200 -9.00 -18.07 10.96
N LYS A 201 -9.46 -18.96 10.09
CA LYS A 201 -9.06 -19.05 8.69
C LYS A 201 -10.13 -18.44 7.79
N PRO A 202 -9.77 -17.90 6.62
CA PRO A 202 -10.74 -17.42 5.65
C PRO A 202 -11.55 -18.60 5.08
N GLU A 203 -12.83 -18.36 4.83
CA GLU A 203 -13.67 -19.27 4.07
C GLU A 203 -13.39 -19.10 2.57
N PRO A 204 -13.26 -20.19 1.80
CA PRO A 204 -12.93 -20.11 0.36
C PRO A 204 -13.96 -19.32 -0.46
N ASP A 205 -15.24 -19.40 -0.05
CA ASP A 205 -16.39 -18.89 -0.81
C ASP A 205 -16.75 -17.42 -0.47
N LEU A 206 -15.92 -16.72 0.30
CA LEU A 206 -16.15 -15.30 0.62
C LEU A 206 -16.23 -14.49 -0.67
N ALA A 207 -17.36 -13.80 -0.88
CA ALA A 207 -17.56 -12.94 -2.03
C ALA A 207 -16.72 -11.66 -1.95
N ASP A 208 -16.53 -11.15 -0.74
CA ASP A 208 -15.75 -9.94 -0.44
C ASP A 208 -14.54 -10.28 0.44
N ASP A 209 -13.35 -10.01 -0.07
CA ASP A 209 -12.09 -10.28 0.65
C ASP A 209 -11.98 -9.49 1.95
N TYR A 210 -12.59 -8.30 2.05
CA TYR A 210 -12.61 -7.52 3.28
C TYR A 210 -13.48 -8.13 4.37
N ASP A 211 -14.47 -8.96 4.02
CA ASP A 211 -15.32 -9.61 5.01
C ASP A 211 -14.53 -10.51 5.96
N PHE A 212 -13.49 -11.17 5.45
CA PHE A 212 -12.55 -11.89 6.31
C PHE A 212 -11.91 -10.96 7.36
N PHE A 213 -11.39 -9.82 6.95
CA PHE A 213 -10.75 -8.88 7.88
C PHE A 213 -11.75 -8.21 8.83
N ARG A 214 -13.00 -7.99 8.37
CA ARG A 214 -14.08 -7.44 9.20
C ARG A 214 -14.43 -8.32 10.38
N ILE A 215 -14.23 -9.64 10.28
CA ILE A 215 -14.45 -10.58 11.39
C ILE A 215 -13.67 -10.15 12.63
N ALA A 216 -12.42 -9.65 12.48
CA ALA A 216 -11.59 -9.21 13.61
C ALA A 216 -12.26 -8.12 14.46
N ARG A 217 -13.14 -7.28 13.88
CA ARG A 217 -13.84 -6.21 14.61
C ARG A 217 -14.93 -6.71 15.53
N THR A 218 -15.55 -7.83 15.18
CA THR A 218 -16.70 -8.39 15.90
C THR A 218 -16.27 -9.40 16.97
N GLN A 219 -15.00 -9.83 16.95
CA GLN A 219 -14.51 -10.81 17.89
C GLN A 219 -14.19 -10.21 19.26
N ARG A 220 -14.48 -10.97 20.31
CA ARG A 220 -13.99 -10.65 21.65
C ARG A 220 -12.50 -10.97 21.73
N MET A 221 -11.70 -9.96 21.99
CA MET A 221 -10.24 -10.11 22.07
C MET A 221 -9.82 -10.93 23.28
N PRO A 222 -9.09 -12.06 23.11
CA PRO A 222 -8.56 -12.84 24.21
C PRO A 222 -7.56 -12.00 25.05
N ALA A 223 -7.41 -12.39 26.32
CA ALA A 223 -6.36 -11.81 27.15
C ALA A 223 -4.97 -12.11 26.57
N GLY A 224 -4.06 -11.14 26.63
CA GLY A 224 -2.69 -11.28 26.12
C GLY A 224 -2.52 -11.13 24.60
N LEU A 225 -3.62 -10.95 23.83
CA LEU A 225 -3.55 -10.83 22.36
C LEU A 225 -2.78 -9.57 21.94
N TRP A 226 -3.06 -8.46 22.58
CA TRP A 226 -2.43 -7.18 22.23
C TRP A 226 -0.93 -7.17 22.53
N GLU A 227 -0.50 -7.85 23.57
CA GLU A 227 0.92 -8.02 23.93
C GLU A 227 1.71 -8.77 22.87
N LYS A 228 1.05 -9.69 22.14
CA LYS A 228 1.65 -10.41 21.01
C LYS A 228 1.72 -9.57 19.73
N ILE A 229 0.68 -8.77 19.44
CA ILE A 229 0.57 -8.02 18.19
C ILE A 229 1.33 -6.69 18.24
N THR A 230 1.38 -6.03 19.39
CA THR A 230 2.05 -4.74 19.57
C THR A 230 3.52 -4.73 19.11
N PRO A 231 4.36 -5.73 19.42
CA PRO A 231 5.74 -5.74 18.94
C PRO A 231 5.88 -5.87 17.42
N ILE A 232 4.94 -6.59 16.78
CA ILE A 232 4.93 -6.80 15.32
C ILE A 232 4.50 -5.53 14.63
N MET A 233 3.38 -4.95 15.08
CA MET A 233 2.82 -3.73 14.50
C MET A 233 3.58 -2.46 14.87
N GLN A 234 4.31 -2.46 15.96
CA GLN A 234 4.96 -1.27 16.55
C GLN A 234 3.97 -0.11 16.75
N LEU A 235 2.71 -0.44 17.05
CA LEU A 235 1.63 0.50 17.27
C LEU A 235 0.99 0.26 18.64
N THR A 236 0.48 1.32 19.25
CA THR A 236 -0.31 1.20 20.47
C THR A 236 -1.67 0.56 20.21
N ARG A 237 -2.23 -0.10 21.23
CA ARG A 237 -3.58 -0.70 21.13
C ARG A 237 -4.64 0.30 20.67
N PRO A 238 -4.77 1.53 21.19
CA PRO A 238 -5.74 2.49 20.68
C PRO A 238 -5.57 2.77 19.19
N ARG A 239 -4.33 2.87 18.71
CA ARG A 239 -4.04 3.10 17.31
C ARG A 239 -4.47 1.91 16.43
N MET A 240 -4.22 0.69 16.87
CA MET A 240 -4.67 -0.52 16.16
C MET A 240 -6.20 -0.62 16.11
N VAL A 241 -6.90 -0.24 17.19
CA VAL A 241 -8.37 -0.19 17.20
C VAL A 241 -8.90 0.89 16.24
N GLN A 242 -8.25 2.05 16.15
CA GLN A 242 -8.60 3.08 15.17
C GLN A 242 -8.46 2.57 13.74
N LEU A 243 -7.37 1.86 13.43
CA LEU A 243 -7.17 1.23 12.12
C LEU A 243 -8.25 0.21 11.81
N LEU A 244 -8.58 -0.70 12.74
CA LEU A 244 -9.65 -1.68 12.54
C LEU A 244 -11.00 -1.02 12.22
N ASN A 245 -11.26 0.17 12.76
CA ASN A 245 -12.49 0.90 12.47
C ASN A 245 -12.60 1.33 11.01
N ILE A 246 -11.49 1.47 10.27
CA ILE A 246 -11.50 1.77 8.84
C ILE A 246 -12.25 0.70 8.05
N LEU A 247 -12.18 -0.56 8.48
CA LEU A 247 -12.86 -1.69 7.83
C LEU A 247 -14.40 -1.61 7.89
N GLN A 248 -14.97 -0.58 8.54
CA GLN A 248 -16.41 -0.28 8.49
C GLN A 248 -16.86 0.25 7.13
N LEU A 249 -15.93 0.84 6.39
CA LEU A 249 -16.23 1.36 5.05
C LEU A 249 -16.66 0.22 4.13
N PRO A 250 -17.60 0.46 3.21
CA PRO A 250 -17.90 -0.47 2.12
C PRO A 250 -16.66 -0.81 1.29
N THR A 251 -16.65 -2.00 0.69
CA THR A 251 -15.51 -2.51 -0.09
C THR A 251 -15.05 -1.56 -1.17
N THR A 252 -15.96 -1.02 -1.96
CA THR A 252 -15.64 -0.06 -3.03
C THR A 252 -14.95 1.21 -2.50
N GLN A 253 -15.33 1.64 -1.30
CA GLN A 253 -14.74 2.80 -0.64
C GLN A 253 -13.37 2.48 -0.04
N LEU A 254 -13.18 1.26 0.48
CA LEU A 254 -11.88 0.76 0.93
C LEU A 254 -10.90 0.65 -0.23
N ASP A 255 -11.32 0.10 -1.37
CA ASP A 255 -10.48 -0.01 -2.56
C ASP A 255 -10.05 1.37 -3.10
N LEU A 256 -10.95 2.36 -3.11
CA LEU A 256 -10.62 3.74 -3.48
C LEU A 256 -9.66 4.38 -2.46
N ALA A 257 -9.93 4.23 -1.17
CA ALA A 257 -9.09 4.78 -0.11
C ALA A 257 -7.67 4.19 -0.13
N ASP A 258 -7.55 2.90 -0.43
CA ASP A 258 -6.28 2.18 -0.56
C ASP A 258 -5.51 2.64 -1.81
N ARG A 259 -6.14 2.61 -2.98
CA ARG A 259 -5.59 3.02 -4.27
C ARG A 259 -4.99 4.44 -4.22
N TYR A 260 -5.71 5.37 -3.63
CA TYR A 260 -5.26 6.76 -3.49
C TYR A 260 -4.56 7.06 -2.17
N ARG A 261 -4.26 6.02 -1.38
CA ARG A 261 -3.49 6.08 -0.12
C ARG A 261 -3.99 7.16 0.84
N LEU A 262 -5.31 7.26 1.01
CA LEU A 262 -5.90 8.20 1.96
C LEU A 262 -5.35 7.95 3.37
N SER A 263 -4.98 9.03 4.06
CA SER A 263 -4.41 8.91 5.39
C SER A 263 -5.45 8.44 6.42
N GLU A 264 -5.00 7.75 7.46
CA GLU A 264 -5.90 7.28 8.54
C GLU A 264 -6.67 8.44 9.20
N ARG A 265 -6.04 9.61 9.34
CA ARG A 265 -6.72 10.79 9.90
C ARG A 265 -7.90 11.22 9.05
N VAL A 266 -7.72 11.27 7.72
CA VAL A 266 -8.79 11.57 6.76
C VAL A 266 -9.92 10.54 6.89
N LEU A 267 -9.58 9.24 6.87
CA LEU A 267 -10.57 8.17 6.97
C LEU A 267 -11.32 8.18 8.29
N ARG A 268 -10.68 8.56 9.39
CA ARG A 268 -11.33 8.71 10.70
C ARG A 268 -12.35 9.84 10.71
N GLU A 269 -12.05 11.00 10.12
CA GLU A 269 -13.00 12.10 10.00
C GLU A 269 -14.19 11.72 9.10
N ILE A 270 -13.94 10.97 8.01
CA ILE A 270 -15.01 10.42 7.17
C ILE A 270 -15.91 9.48 7.96
N LEU A 271 -15.34 8.59 8.77
CA LEU A 271 -16.10 7.65 9.60
C LEU A 271 -16.92 8.33 10.71
N ALA A 272 -16.53 9.53 11.13
CA ALA A 272 -17.30 10.33 12.09
C ALA A 272 -18.53 10.97 11.44
N ALA A 273 -18.58 11.11 10.13
CA ALA A 273 -19.72 11.63 9.39
C ALA A 273 -20.84 10.57 9.24
N PRO A 274 -22.08 10.98 8.92
CA PRO A 274 -23.16 10.07 8.56
C PRO A 274 -22.79 9.14 7.40
N ARG A 275 -23.25 7.88 7.44
CA ARG A 275 -22.86 6.83 6.48
C ARG A 275 -23.19 7.16 5.03
N ASP A 276 -24.29 7.84 4.80
CA ASP A 276 -24.75 8.30 3.48
C ASP A 276 -23.79 9.32 2.83
N GLN A 277 -22.93 9.95 3.62
CA GLN A 277 -21.96 10.93 3.15
C GLN A 277 -20.56 10.33 2.86
N TRP A 278 -20.26 9.13 3.32
CA TRP A 278 -18.92 8.54 3.24
C TRP A 278 -18.37 8.47 1.81
N GLU A 279 -19.16 8.00 0.87
CA GLU A 279 -18.73 7.90 -0.54
C GLU A 279 -18.39 9.27 -1.12
N ARG A 280 -19.27 10.24 -0.91
CA ARG A 280 -19.05 11.61 -1.36
C ARG A 280 -17.78 12.19 -0.76
N MET A 281 -17.55 11.99 0.54
CA MET A 281 -16.39 12.53 1.25
C MET A 281 -15.08 11.89 0.77
N ILE A 282 -15.07 10.57 0.53
CA ILE A 282 -13.91 9.86 -0.05
C ILE A 282 -13.59 10.45 -1.43
N ARG A 283 -14.57 10.57 -2.33
CA ARG A 283 -14.38 11.13 -3.66
C ARG A 283 -13.86 12.57 -3.61
N LEU A 284 -14.42 13.41 -2.75
CA LEU A 284 -13.95 14.78 -2.56
C LEU A 284 -12.54 14.82 -1.99
N SER A 285 -12.21 13.94 -1.05
CA SER A 285 -10.87 13.87 -0.46
C SER A 285 -9.82 13.48 -1.50
N ILE A 286 -10.15 12.56 -2.41
CA ILE A 286 -9.28 12.17 -3.52
C ILE A 286 -9.13 13.32 -4.52
N GLN A 287 -10.23 13.87 -5.01
CA GLN A 287 -10.24 14.89 -6.05
C GLN A 287 -9.55 16.20 -5.61
N ASN A 288 -9.74 16.59 -4.36
CA ASN A 288 -9.23 17.84 -3.82
C ASN A 288 -8.02 17.64 -2.89
N GLN A 289 -7.55 16.39 -2.69
CA GLN A 289 -6.46 16.05 -1.77
C GLN A 289 -6.67 16.67 -0.38
N LEU A 290 -7.88 16.55 0.17
CA LEU A 290 -8.28 17.19 1.43
C LEU A 290 -7.44 16.68 2.61
N THR A 291 -7.11 17.59 3.51
CA THR A 291 -6.54 17.25 4.82
C THR A 291 -7.65 16.79 5.79
N SER A 292 -7.25 16.17 6.91
CA SER A 292 -8.21 15.75 7.95
C SER A 292 -9.08 16.91 8.48
N ASP A 293 -8.49 18.09 8.62
CA ASP A 293 -9.19 19.25 9.14
C ASP A 293 -10.24 19.79 8.16
N GLU A 294 -9.89 19.80 6.85
CA GLU A 294 -10.83 20.19 5.79
C GLU A 294 -11.99 19.17 5.68
N VAL A 295 -11.70 17.87 5.87
CA VAL A 295 -12.74 16.84 5.90
C VAL A 295 -13.64 17.00 7.11
N ALA A 296 -13.10 17.29 8.29
CA ALA A 296 -13.88 17.55 9.50
C ALA A 296 -14.81 18.77 9.34
N GLU A 297 -14.34 19.85 8.70
CA GLU A 297 -15.18 21.03 8.39
C GLU A 297 -16.35 20.69 7.45
N ILE A 298 -16.15 19.80 6.48
CA ILE A 298 -17.20 19.37 5.54
C ILE A 298 -18.20 18.42 6.22
N ALA A 299 -17.71 17.59 7.17
CA ALA A 299 -18.51 16.59 7.88
C ALA A 299 -19.51 17.19 8.87
N VAL A 300 -19.25 18.40 9.38
CA VAL A 300 -20.19 19.08 10.31
C VAL A 300 -21.43 19.50 9.52
N PRO A 301 -22.63 18.96 9.83
CA PRO A 301 -23.85 19.50 9.26
C PRO A 301 -23.95 20.95 9.74
N ALA A 302 -24.01 21.89 8.80
CA ALA A 302 -24.26 23.28 9.13
C ALA A 302 -25.59 23.34 9.89
N ALA A 303 -25.51 23.52 11.20
CA ALA A 303 -26.71 23.65 12.07
C ALA A 303 -27.53 24.81 11.55
N GLY A 304 -28.63 24.52 10.84
CA GLY A 304 -29.68 25.46 10.52
C GLY A 304 -29.46 26.47 9.38
N ILE A 305 -28.49 26.26 8.51
CA ILE A 305 -28.32 27.07 7.29
C ILE A 305 -28.59 26.20 6.07
N GLU A 306 -29.66 26.52 5.32
CA GLU A 306 -29.88 25.97 3.99
C GLU A 306 -28.60 26.09 3.16
N PRO A 307 -28.24 25.08 2.34
CA PRO A 307 -27.01 25.12 1.55
C PRO A 307 -27.14 26.25 0.51
N GLN A 308 -26.73 27.46 0.87
CA GLN A 308 -26.37 28.43 -0.14
C GLN A 308 -25.29 27.79 -1.01
N ARG A 309 -25.61 27.54 -2.28
CA ARG A 309 -24.68 27.14 -3.30
C ARG A 309 -23.51 28.12 -3.26
N ARG A 310 -22.42 27.72 -2.57
CA ARG A 310 -21.17 28.47 -2.67
C ARG A 310 -20.77 28.47 -4.15
N PRO A 311 -20.40 29.63 -4.70
CA PRO A 311 -19.95 29.70 -6.07
C PRO A 311 -18.79 28.70 -6.24
N VAL A 312 -18.89 27.87 -7.28
CA VAL A 312 -17.83 26.92 -7.66
C VAL A 312 -16.56 27.73 -7.85
N THR A 313 -15.67 27.65 -6.87
CA THR A 313 -14.35 28.27 -6.99
C THR A 313 -13.64 27.60 -8.16
N PRO A 314 -13.12 28.33 -9.15
CA PRO A 314 -12.43 27.74 -10.28
C PRO A 314 -11.34 26.81 -9.77
N ILE A 315 -11.26 25.59 -10.33
CA ILE A 315 -10.24 24.59 -9.98
C ILE A 315 -8.89 25.20 -10.33
N LEU A 316 -8.16 25.69 -9.31
CA LEU A 316 -6.79 26.17 -9.48
C LEU A 316 -5.90 25.02 -9.95
N PRO A 317 -4.92 25.25 -10.85
CA PRO A 317 -3.89 24.27 -11.18
C PRO A 317 -3.21 23.75 -9.91
N GLU A 318 -2.72 22.52 -9.93
CA GLU A 318 -2.15 21.83 -8.77
C GLU A 318 -1.09 22.67 -7.99
N PRO A 319 -0.16 23.40 -8.65
CA PRO A 319 0.77 24.30 -7.96
C PRO A 319 0.07 25.44 -7.20
N GLY A 320 -1.00 25.99 -7.75
CA GLY A 320 -1.77 27.06 -7.10
C GLY A 320 -2.53 26.57 -5.86
N ARG A 321 -3.03 25.32 -5.88
CA ARG A 321 -3.68 24.70 -4.70
C ARG A 321 -2.67 24.43 -3.60
N GLN A 322 -1.46 23.97 -3.93
CA GLN A 322 -0.40 23.74 -2.96
C GLN A 322 0.06 25.06 -2.31
N ALA A 323 0.23 26.11 -3.11
CA ALA A 323 0.59 27.44 -2.62
C ALA A 323 -0.50 28.00 -1.69
N ALA A 324 -1.78 27.88 -2.06
CA ALA A 324 -2.91 28.33 -1.25
C ALA A 324 -2.99 27.57 0.10
N ARG A 325 -2.72 26.26 0.10
CA ARG A 325 -2.65 25.46 1.35
C ARG A 325 -1.49 25.89 2.24
N SER A 326 -0.31 26.09 1.67
CA SER A 326 0.84 26.54 2.44
C SER A 326 0.61 27.91 3.06
N MET A 327 -0.01 28.83 2.32
CA MET A 327 -0.38 30.14 2.83
C MET A 327 -1.42 30.06 3.95
N ARG A 328 -2.47 29.24 3.80
CA ARG A 328 -3.47 29.05 4.86
C ARG A 328 -2.83 28.51 6.14
N ARG A 329 -1.98 27.47 6.06
CA ARG A 329 -1.25 26.95 7.22
C ARG A 329 -0.38 28.02 7.85
N PHE A 330 0.33 28.79 7.05
CA PHE A 330 1.16 29.89 7.50
C PHE A 330 0.34 30.90 8.32
N VAL A 331 -0.79 31.36 7.79
CA VAL A 331 -1.70 32.29 8.49
C VAL A 331 -2.24 31.67 9.78
N GLN A 332 -2.68 30.41 9.76
CA GLN A 332 -3.20 29.71 10.96
C GLN A 332 -2.13 29.58 12.04
N THR A 333 -0.89 29.20 11.65
CA THR A 333 0.21 29.06 12.60
C THR A 333 0.53 30.40 13.27
N LEU A 334 0.64 31.49 12.48
CA LEU A 334 0.91 32.81 13.03
C LEU A 334 -0.24 33.34 13.90
N SER A 335 -1.49 33.13 13.47
CA SER A 335 -2.66 33.57 14.25
C SER A 335 -2.84 32.82 15.59
N GLY A 336 -2.19 31.65 15.72
CA GLY A 336 -2.20 30.88 16.97
C GLY A 336 -1.10 31.26 17.96
N LEU A 337 -0.17 32.15 17.57
CA LEU A 337 0.90 32.66 18.43
C LEU A 337 0.40 33.89 19.22
N ASP A 338 1.00 34.15 20.38
CA ASP A 338 0.81 35.42 21.03
C ASP A 338 1.47 36.57 20.23
N ARG A 339 1.15 37.81 20.57
CA ARG A 339 1.54 38.97 19.74
C ARG A 339 3.07 39.14 19.67
N MET A 340 3.79 38.79 20.73
CA MET A 340 5.25 38.95 20.80
C MET A 340 5.95 37.88 19.97
N ASP A 341 5.49 36.62 20.06
CA ASP A 341 5.98 35.50 19.27
C ASP A 341 5.61 35.66 17.79
N GLN A 342 4.46 36.26 17.48
CA GLN A 342 4.03 36.57 16.12
C GLN A 342 4.96 37.59 15.45
N ASP A 343 5.29 38.69 16.16
CA ASP A 343 6.18 39.73 15.66
C ASP A 343 7.61 39.17 15.43
N GLN A 344 8.10 38.34 16.37
CA GLN A 344 9.39 37.66 16.25
C GLN A 344 9.42 36.72 15.03
N ALA A 345 8.38 35.90 14.87
CA ALA A 345 8.30 34.96 13.74
C ALA A 345 8.24 35.69 12.38
N LEU A 346 7.53 36.82 12.30
CA LEU A 346 7.50 37.64 11.08
C LEU A 346 8.85 38.27 10.76
N ASP A 347 9.59 38.73 11.77
CA ASP A 347 10.94 39.26 11.59
C ASP A 347 11.92 38.21 11.11
N ASP A 348 11.91 37.01 11.70
CA ASP A 348 12.74 35.88 11.28
C ASP A 348 12.45 35.43 9.82
N ILE A 349 11.16 35.46 9.41
CA ILE A 349 10.76 35.14 8.05
C ILE A 349 11.26 36.19 7.08
N ALA A 350 11.08 37.48 7.42
CA ALA A 350 11.55 38.60 6.59
C ALA A 350 13.08 38.54 6.39
N ASN A 351 13.83 38.31 7.46
CA ASN A 351 15.28 38.14 7.43
C ASN A 351 15.67 36.94 6.54
N THR A 352 14.98 35.81 6.65
CA THR A 352 15.26 34.61 5.83
C THR A 352 15.04 34.88 4.35
N LEU A 353 13.98 35.59 3.97
CA LEU A 353 13.66 35.94 2.58
C LEU A 353 14.70 36.90 1.98
N VAL A 354 15.13 37.86 2.76
CA VAL A 354 16.17 38.81 2.33
C VAL A 354 17.54 38.13 2.15
N VAL A 355 17.96 37.32 3.10
CA VAL A 355 19.24 36.60 3.05
C VAL A 355 19.31 35.62 1.86
N LYS A 356 18.19 34.96 1.51
CA LYS A 356 18.12 34.06 0.35
C LYS A 356 17.97 34.75 -0.99
N GLY A 357 17.92 36.07 -1.03
CA GLY A 357 17.82 36.86 -2.26
C GLY A 357 16.43 36.91 -2.89
N ASN A 358 15.42 36.37 -2.25
CA ASN A 358 14.04 36.31 -2.75
C ASN A 358 13.13 37.41 -2.18
N GLY A 359 13.68 38.36 -1.42
CA GLY A 359 12.92 39.37 -0.70
C GLY A 359 12.09 40.30 -1.60
N ALA A 360 12.64 40.76 -2.73
CA ALA A 360 11.91 41.63 -3.66
C ALA A 360 10.75 40.92 -4.36
N GLU A 361 10.96 39.66 -4.79
CA GLU A 361 9.93 38.85 -5.43
C GLU A 361 8.82 38.49 -4.42
N ALA A 362 9.19 38.11 -3.21
CA ALA A 362 8.25 37.81 -2.13
C ALA A 362 7.39 39.03 -1.77
N LEU A 363 8.00 40.22 -1.69
CA LEU A 363 7.30 41.47 -1.42
C LEU A 363 6.25 41.75 -2.50
N SER A 364 6.63 41.69 -3.78
CA SER A 364 5.72 41.91 -4.91
C SER A 364 4.52 40.94 -4.90
N LEU A 365 4.76 39.63 -4.63
CA LEU A 365 3.69 38.63 -4.54
C LEU A 365 2.76 38.87 -3.35
N LEU A 366 3.27 39.27 -2.18
CA LEU A 366 2.49 39.57 -1.00
C LEU A 366 1.65 40.85 -1.18
N GLU A 367 2.17 41.85 -1.84
CA GLU A 367 1.42 43.10 -2.16
C GLU A 367 0.26 42.78 -3.10
N GLU A 368 0.48 42.00 -4.16
CA GLU A 368 -0.59 41.61 -5.08
C GLU A 368 -1.65 40.72 -4.38
N LEU A 369 -1.22 39.78 -3.55
CA LEU A 369 -2.13 38.95 -2.76
C LEU A 369 -2.98 39.83 -1.81
N THR A 370 -2.35 40.80 -1.13
CA THR A 370 -3.03 41.73 -0.25
C THR A 370 -4.08 42.53 -1.00
N ARG A 371 -3.75 43.02 -2.18
CA ARG A 371 -4.67 43.78 -3.07
C ARG A 371 -5.89 42.92 -3.44
N LEU A 372 -5.64 41.65 -3.83
CA LEU A 372 -6.70 40.72 -4.21
C LEU A 372 -7.62 40.33 -3.04
N ILE A 373 -7.06 40.15 -1.84
CA ILE A 373 -7.82 39.85 -0.64
C ILE A 373 -8.72 41.03 -0.29
N ARG A 374 -8.20 42.26 -0.26
CA ARG A 374 -9.00 43.47 0.01
C ARG A 374 -10.15 43.62 -0.97
N ALA A 375 -9.88 43.50 -2.27
CA ALA A 375 -10.91 43.59 -3.30
C ALA A 375 -12.02 42.52 -3.17
N ARG A 376 -11.75 41.36 -2.54
CA ARG A 376 -12.75 40.32 -2.28
C ARG A 376 -13.52 40.56 -0.99
N LEU A 377 -12.88 41.08 0.05
CA LEU A 377 -13.54 41.48 1.29
C LEU A 377 -14.53 42.63 1.05
N ASP A 378 -14.18 43.59 0.18
CA ASP A 378 -15.05 44.70 -0.18
C ASP A 378 -16.28 44.27 -1.01
N ARG A 379 -16.22 43.07 -1.66
CA ARG A 379 -17.36 42.51 -2.43
C ARG A 379 -18.27 41.59 -1.61
N ASN A 380 -17.83 41.19 -0.42
CA ASN A 380 -18.54 40.27 0.48
C ASN A 380 -18.43 40.83 1.91
N PRO A 381 -19.16 41.94 2.24
CA PRO A 381 -19.17 42.53 3.58
C PRO A 381 -19.79 41.62 4.63
#